data_e599a0f1f0970ccae48847f1eef12e04
#
_entry.id   e599a0f1f0970ccae48847f1eef12e04
#
_cell.length_a   1.000
_cell.length_b   1.000
_cell.length_c   1.000
_cell.angle_alpha   90.00
_cell.angle_beta   90.00
_cell.angle_gamma   90.00
#
_symmetry.space_group_name_H-M   'P 1'
#
loop_
_entity.id
_entity.type
_entity.pdbx_description
1 polymer ?
#
loop_
_entity_poly.entity_id
_entity_poly.type
_entity_poly.pdbx_seq_one_letter_code
_entity_poly.pdbx_strand_id
1 'polypeptide(L)'
;MRRLLFILGLTAALLAGCNGVFFFPDPARMSSPDQLGLKYEDVYLPANDDTRLHAWFLPAVGKAIGTILFLHGNAENIGTHIMSVHWLPAQGFNVFLLDYRGYGDSSGKPSVEGVQDDVDSAMRTLLARPDVDPDRIVMFGQSLGGAIAIYNVTH
;
A
#
# COMPACT_ATOMS: atom_id res chain seq x y z
N MET A 1 1.56 40.46 21.70
CA MET A 1 0.91 39.93 20.48
C MET A 1 1.90 39.44 19.41
N ARG A 2 2.91 40.22 18.95
CA ARG A 2 3.85 39.78 17.90
C ARG A 2 4.65 38.49 18.23
N ARG A 3 5.07 38.29 19.48
CA ARG A 3 5.81 37.09 19.91
C ARG A 3 4.92 35.84 19.97
N LEU A 4 3.64 35.97 20.31
CA LEU A 4 2.68 34.86 20.33
C LEU A 4 2.35 34.36 18.91
N LEU A 5 2.22 35.29 17.95
CA LEU A 5 2.01 34.95 16.53
C LEU A 5 3.23 34.25 15.91
N PHE A 6 4.46 34.59 16.35
CA PHE A 6 5.67 33.97 15.90
C PHE A 6 5.78 32.51 16.42
N ILE A 7 5.39 32.26 17.66
CA ILE A 7 5.37 30.91 18.27
C ILE A 7 4.29 30.06 17.63
N LEU A 8 3.08 30.58 17.39
CA LEU A 8 2.04 29.85 16.66
C LEU A 8 2.41 29.53 15.21
N GLY A 9 3.10 30.43 14.53
CA GLY A 9 3.60 30.20 13.18
C GLY A 9 4.69 29.12 13.11
N LEU A 10 5.57 29.09 14.12
CA LEU A 10 6.65 28.10 14.20
C LEU A 10 6.12 26.69 14.57
N THR A 11 5.12 26.61 15.44
CA THR A 11 4.47 25.33 15.77
C THR A 11 3.63 24.80 14.60
N ALA A 12 2.94 25.65 13.85
CA ALA A 12 2.21 25.25 12.65
C ALA A 12 3.16 24.75 11.54
N ALA A 13 4.32 25.39 11.36
CA ALA A 13 5.34 24.94 10.40
C ALA A 13 6.00 23.61 10.82
N LEU A 14 6.16 23.35 12.11
CA LEU A 14 6.67 22.08 12.61
C LEU A 14 5.66 20.93 12.44
N LEU A 15 4.36 21.20 12.54
CA LEU A 15 3.29 20.20 12.32
C LEU A 15 3.10 19.88 10.84
N ALA A 16 3.30 20.84 9.93
CA ALA A 16 3.21 20.61 8.48
C ALA A 16 4.39 19.77 7.92
N GLY A 17 5.49 19.61 8.67
CA GLY A 17 6.67 18.87 8.27
C GLY A 17 6.71 17.40 8.74
N CYS A 18 5.71 16.92 9.50
CA CYS A 18 5.77 15.60 10.15
C CYS A 18 5.62 14.40 9.19
N ASN A 19 5.10 14.56 7.99
CA ASN A 19 4.93 13.45 7.05
C ASN A 19 6.27 12.78 6.67
N GLY A 20 7.35 13.55 6.49
CA GLY A 20 8.69 13.01 6.19
C GLY A 20 9.36 12.26 7.35
N VAL A 21 8.80 12.29 8.56
CA VAL A 21 9.30 11.55 9.74
C VAL A 21 8.72 10.14 9.80
N PHE A 22 7.56 9.92 9.18
CA PHE A 22 6.82 8.66 9.25
C PHE A 22 6.97 7.78 8.01
N PHE A 23 7.41 8.33 6.88
CA PHE A 23 7.47 7.60 5.62
C PHE A 23 8.87 7.64 5.04
N PHE A 24 9.43 6.47 4.73
CA PHE A 24 10.77 6.30 4.15
C PHE A 24 10.67 5.54 2.82
N PRO A 25 10.09 6.16 1.78
CA PRO A 25 9.94 5.51 0.49
C PRO A 25 11.28 5.29 -0.19
N ASP A 26 11.44 4.13 -0.83
CA ASP A 26 12.55 3.82 -1.70
C ASP A 26 12.01 3.38 -3.07
N PRO A 27 12.43 3.98 -4.19
CA PRO A 27 12.04 3.54 -5.52
C PRO A 27 12.82 2.31 -6.01
N ALA A 28 13.91 1.91 -5.33
CA ALA A 28 14.74 0.80 -5.77
C ALA A 28 14.00 -0.54 -5.59
N ARG A 29 13.80 -1.28 -6.70
CA ARG A 29 13.26 -2.64 -6.66
C ARG A 29 14.35 -3.62 -6.31
N MET A 30 14.23 -4.30 -5.18
CA MET A 30 15.16 -5.36 -4.77
C MET A 30 14.81 -6.71 -5.38
N SER A 31 13.52 -6.99 -5.60
CA SER A 31 13.02 -8.22 -6.20
C SER A 31 11.77 -7.96 -7.02
N SER A 32 11.43 -8.93 -7.89
CA SER A 32 10.19 -8.94 -8.66
C SER A 32 9.56 -10.35 -8.62
N PRO A 33 8.23 -10.49 -8.84
CA PRO A 33 7.58 -11.78 -8.75
C PRO A 33 8.11 -12.81 -9.73
N ASP A 34 8.55 -12.41 -10.93
CA ASP A 34 9.14 -13.30 -11.95
C ASP A 34 10.47 -13.93 -11.49
N GLN A 35 11.31 -13.19 -10.74
CA GLN A 35 12.53 -13.72 -10.15
C GLN A 35 12.25 -14.82 -9.12
N LEU A 36 11.05 -14.83 -8.54
CA LEU A 36 10.57 -15.84 -7.61
C LEU A 36 9.76 -16.96 -8.32
N GLY A 37 9.65 -16.92 -9.64
CA GLY A 37 8.88 -17.87 -10.43
C GLY A 37 7.37 -17.74 -10.25
N LEU A 38 6.89 -16.58 -9.79
CA LEU A 38 5.48 -16.33 -9.56
C LEU A 38 4.81 -15.76 -10.81
N LYS A 39 3.57 -16.16 -11.06
CA LYS A 39 2.70 -15.45 -12.00
C LYS A 39 2.22 -14.16 -11.35
N TYR A 40 2.16 -13.08 -12.11
CA TYR A 40 1.67 -11.80 -11.60
C TYR A 40 1.17 -10.89 -12.72
N GLU A 41 0.45 -9.86 -12.32
CA GLU A 41 0.06 -8.73 -13.14
C GLU A 41 0.61 -7.45 -12.49
N ASP A 42 1.23 -6.56 -13.27
CA ASP A 42 1.44 -5.17 -12.87
C ASP A 42 0.11 -4.43 -12.98
N VAL A 43 -0.38 -3.92 -11.87
CA VAL A 43 -1.63 -3.19 -11.80
C VAL A 43 -1.33 -1.72 -11.53
N TYR A 44 -1.79 -0.84 -12.41
CA TYR A 44 -1.76 0.61 -12.20
C TYR A 44 -3.16 1.12 -11.96
N LEU A 45 -3.34 1.86 -10.87
CA LEU A 45 -4.64 2.36 -10.46
C LEU A 45 -4.55 3.82 -10.02
N PRO A 46 -5.59 4.65 -10.27
CA PRO A 46 -5.62 6.02 -9.79
C PRO A 46 -6.10 6.07 -8.33
N ALA A 47 -5.46 6.89 -7.49
CA ALA A 47 -6.03 7.35 -6.25
C ALA A 47 -7.10 8.43 -6.52
N ASN A 48 -7.83 8.89 -5.48
CA ASN A 48 -8.92 9.87 -5.66
C ASN A 48 -8.42 11.23 -6.20
N ASP A 49 -7.14 11.55 -6.00
CA ASP A 49 -6.46 12.76 -6.47
C ASP A 49 -5.66 12.54 -7.77
N ASP A 50 -5.99 11.51 -8.53
CA ASP A 50 -5.30 11.09 -9.76
C ASP A 50 -3.82 10.69 -9.56
N THR A 51 -3.34 10.53 -8.33
CA THR A 51 -2.04 9.92 -8.05
C THR A 51 -2.01 8.52 -8.63
N ARG A 52 -1.03 8.24 -9.51
CA ARG A 52 -0.88 6.90 -10.10
C ARG A 52 -0.21 5.98 -9.10
N LEU A 53 -0.93 4.96 -8.67
CA LEU A 53 -0.43 3.90 -7.80
C LEU A 53 -0.03 2.68 -8.62
N HIS A 54 0.91 1.92 -8.08
CA HIS A 54 1.36 0.64 -8.60
C HIS A 54 1.09 -0.46 -7.58
N ALA A 55 0.75 -1.63 -8.08
CA ALA A 55 0.56 -2.84 -7.28
C ALA A 55 0.91 -4.07 -8.09
N TRP A 56 1.18 -5.17 -7.42
CA TRP A 56 1.24 -6.50 -8.03
C TRP A 56 0.04 -7.33 -7.60
N PHE A 57 -0.62 -7.94 -8.58
CA PHE A 57 -1.62 -8.97 -8.32
C PHE A 57 -1.01 -10.35 -8.62
N LEU A 58 -0.85 -11.17 -7.58
CA LEU A 58 -0.37 -12.54 -7.67
C LEU A 58 -1.58 -13.48 -7.62
N PRO A 59 -1.97 -14.14 -8.71
CA PRO A 59 -3.11 -15.05 -8.68
C PRO A 59 -2.79 -16.33 -7.89
N ALA A 60 -3.79 -16.83 -7.20
CA ALA A 60 -3.71 -18.12 -6.52
C ALA A 60 -3.37 -19.28 -7.48
N VAL A 61 -2.65 -20.25 -6.99
CA VAL A 61 -2.44 -21.52 -7.72
C VAL A 61 -3.71 -22.36 -7.58
N GLY A 62 -4.43 -22.53 -8.70
CA GLY A 62 -5.72 -23.22 -8.70
C GLY A 62 -6.91 -22.29 -8.38
N LYS A 63 -7.94 -22.84 -7.73
CA LYS A 63 -9.11 -22.03 -7.33
C LYS A 63 -8.78 -21.21 -6.11
N ALA A 64 -8.98 -19.89 -6.21
CA ALA A 64 -8.77 -18.99 -5.08
C ALA A 64 -9.75 -19.29 -3.94
N ILE A 65 -9.24 -19.30 -2.71
CA ILE A 65 -10.02 -19.43 -1.46
C ILE A 65 -10.24 -18.10 -0.77
N GLY A 66 -9.55 -17.06 -1.21
CA GLY A 66 -9.66 -15.67 -0.74
C GLY A 66 -8.59 -14.79 -1.38
N THR A 67 -8.63 -13.50 -1.07
CA THR A 67 -7.68 -12.50 -1.55
C THR A 67 -7.07 -11.75 -0.38
N ILE A 68 -5.75 -11.59 -0.39
CA ILE A 68 -5.00 -10.83 0.60
C ILE A 68 -4.65 -9.47 -0.02
N LEU A 69 -5.15 -8.37 0.57
CA LEU A 69 -4.61 -7.03 0.33
C LEU A 69 -3.44 -6.84 1.29
N PHE A 70 -2.23 -6.91 0.75
CA PHE A 70 -1.01 -6.77 1.53
C PHE A 70 -0.56 -5.30 1.57
N LEU A 71 -0.39 -4.80 2.79
CA LEU A 71 0.04 -3.44 3.11
C LEU A 71 1.42 -3.51 3.77
N HIS A 72 2.44 -3.04 3.04
CA HIS A 72 3.83 -3.20 3.45
C HIS A 72 4.26 -2.26 4.60
N GLY A 73 5.46 -2.49 5.13
CA GLY A 73 6.07 -1.67 6.18
C GLY A 73 6.55 -0.30 5.68
N ASN A 74 7.12 0.48 6.58
CA ASN A 74 7.46 1.88 6.34
C ASN A 74 8.59 2.10 5.33
N ALA A 75 9.63 1.26 5.35
CA ALA A 75 10.79 1.42 4.48
C ALA A 75 10.65 0.58 3.21
N GLU A 76 11.40 0.98 2.15
CA GLU A 76 11.50 0.22 0.90
C GLU A 76 10.19 0.23 0.07
N ASN A 77 9.74 -0.92 -0.49
CA ASN A 77 8.56 -1.05 -1.34
C ASN A 77 8.13 -2.51 -1.46
N ILE A 78 7.12 -2.81 -2.30
CA ILE A 78 6.63 -4.18 -2.50
C ILE A 78 7.70 -5.14 -3.01
N GLY A 79 8.74 -4.66 -3.70
CA GLY A 79 9.85 -5.50 -4.19
C GLY A 79 10.67 -6.16 -3.08
N THR A 80 10.80 -5.53 -1.93
CA THR A 80 11.42 -6.12 -0.74
C THR A 80 10.42 -6.92 0.07
N HIS A 81 9.24 -6.34 0.28
CA HIS A 81 8.22 -6.92 1.15
C HIS A 81 7.50 -8.14 0.57
N ILE A 82 7.65 -8.42 -0.74
CA ILE A 82 7.09 -9.64 -1.37
C ILE A 82 7.53 -10.91 -0.65
N MET A 83 8.71 -10.92 -0.04
CA MET A 83 9.23 -12.07 0.69
C MET A 83 8.34 -12.49 1.89
N SER A 84 7.51 -11.58 2.40
CA SER A 84 6.56 -11.86 3.48
C SER A 84 5.33 -12.65 3.01
N VAL A 85 5.00 -12.61 1.71
CA VAL A 85 3.72 -13.12 1.18
C VAL A 85 3.85 -13.99 -0.07
N HIS A 86 5.05 -14.12 -0.67
CA HIS A 86 5.30 -14.83 -1.93
C HIS A 86 4.83 -16.30 -1.94
N TRP A 87 4.67 -16.90 -0.78
CA TRP A 87 4.24 -18.28 -0.58
C TRP A 87 2.72 -18.46 -0.58
N LEU A 88 1.95 -17.38 -0.37
CA LEU A 88 0.48 -17.41 -0.24
C LEU A 88 -0.24 -17.87 -1.52
N PRO A 89 0.19 -17.53 -2.74
CA PRO A 89 -0.42 -18.07 -3.95
C PRO A 89 -0.45 -19.59 -4.01
N ALA A 90 0.62 -20.25 -3.55
CA ALA A 90 0.67 -21.72 -3.47
C ALA A 90 -0.29 -22.30 -2.42
N GLN A 91 -0.76 -21.48 -1.47
CA GLN A 91 -1.77 -21.86 -0.48
C GLN A 91 -3.21 -21.53 -0.93
N GLY A 92 -3.39 -21.08 -2.16
CA GLY A 92 -4.69 -20.80 -2.74
C GLY A 92 -5.21 -19.37 -2.48
N PHE A 93 -4.36 -18.42 -2.11
CA PHE A 93 -4.77 -17.03 -1.98
C PHE A 93 -4.30 -16.20 -3.17
N ASN A 94 -5.18 -15.34 -3.70
CA ASN A 94 -4.72 -14.19 -4.44
C ASN A 94 -4.01 -13.22 -3.50
N VAL A 95 -2.96 -12.53 -3.98
CA VAL A 95 -2.28 -11.52 -3.19
C VAL A 95 -2.17 -10.23 -4.00
N PHE A 96 -2.67 -9.13 -3.44
CA PHE A 96 -2.53 -7.80 -4.00
C PHE A 96 -1.55 -7.00 -3.14
N LEU A 97 -0.36 -6.77 -3.66
CA LEU A 97 0.68 -5.99 -2.99
C LEU A 97 0.62 -4.55 -3.49
N LEU A 98 0.28 -3.61 -2.62
CA LEU A 98 0.15 -2.20 -2.96
C LEU A 98 1.43 -1.44 -2.58
N ASP A 99 2.02 -0.71 -3.55
CA ASP A 99 2.93 0.39 -3.26
C ASP A 99 2.12 1.66 -2.98
N TYR A 100 2.24 2.21 -1.77
CA TYR A 100 1.62 3.50 -1.46
C TYR A 100 2.22 4.62 -2.29
N ARG A 101 1.53 5.76 -2.38
CA ARG A 101 2.06 6.96 -3.04
C ARG A 101 3.48 7.28 -2.60
N GLY A 102 4.36 7.52 -3.58
CA GLY A 102 5.77 7.80 -3.38
C GLY A 102 6.67 6.58 -3.15
N TYR A 103 6.10 5.38 -2.96
CA TYR A 103 6.85 4.12 -2.83
C TYR A 103 6.95 3.41 -4.18
N GLY A 104 8.06 2.70 -4.40
CA GLY A 104 8.27 1.89 -5.60
C GLY A 104 7.98 2.66 -6.89
N ASP A 105 7.06 2.14 -7.70
CA ASP A 105 6.64 2.77 -8.96
C ASP A 105 5.40 3.68 -8.82
N SER A 106 4.87 3.85 -7.60
CA SER A 106 3.79 4.78 -7.34
C SER A 106 4.27 6.23 -7.36
N SER A 107 3.50 7.10 -8.01
CA SER A 107 3.76 8.54 -8.04
C SER A 107 3.36 9.24 -6.74
N GLY A 108 3.57 10.54 -6.66
CA GLY A 108 3.14 11.37 -5.54
C GLY A 108 4.12 11.41 -4.37
N LYS A 109 3.61 11.85 -3.21
CA LYS A 109 4.37 11.92 -1.96
C LYS A 109 3.50 11.36 -0.84
N PRO A 110 4.07 10.54 0.07
CA PRO A 110 3.29 9.95 1.15
C PRO A 110 2.83 10.99 2.16
N SER A 111 1.59 10.82 2.60
CA SER A 111 0.98 11.52 3.73
C SER A 111 0.02 10.57 4.43
N VAL A 112 -0.33 10.86 5.67
CA VAL A 112 -1.23 9.99 6.45
C VAL A 112 -2.57 9.84 5.75
N GLU A 113 -3.17 10.94 5.32
CA GLU A 113 -4.46 10.95 4.62
C GLU A 113 -4.35 10.31 3.23
N GLY A 114 -3.26 10.62 2.49
CA GLY A 114 -3.05 10.10 1.16
C GLY A 114 -2.91 8.58 1.11
N VAL A 115 -2.22 7.99 2.10
CA VAL A 115 -2.07 6.53 2.18
C VAL A 115 -3.41 5.83 2.44
N GLN A 116 -4.33 6.47 3.18
CA GLN A 116 -5.69 5.92 3.35
C GLN A 116 -6.45 5.91 2.01
N ASP A 117 -6.38 7.00 1.26
CA ASP A 117 -6.92 7.10 -0.11
C ASP A 117 -6.36 6.02 -1.05
N ASP A 118 -5.06 5.68 -0.91
CA ASP A 118 -4.41 4.64 -1.70
C ASP A 118 -5.01 3.26 -1.40
N VAL A 119 -5.24 2.96 -0.12
CA VAL A 119 -5.86 1.69 0.30
C VAL A 119 -7.31 1.60 -0.16
N ASP A 120 -8.08 2.68 -0.07
CA ASP A 120 -9.45 2.73 -0.59
C ASP A 120 -9.49 2.46 -2.10
N SER A 121 -8.51 3.00 -2.84
CA SER A 121 -8.40 2.79 -4.27
C SER A 121 -8.01 1.35 -4.62
N ALA A 122 -7.10 0.75 -3.84
CA ALA A 122 -6.75 -0.66 -3.96
C ALA A 122 -7.96 -1.56 -3.67
N MET A 123 -8.74 -1.25 -2.63
CA MET A 123 -9.94 -2.01 -2.30
C MET A 123 -10.99 -1.92 -3.40
N ARG A 124 -11.28 -0.71 -3.92
CA ARG A 124 -12.20 -0.55 -5.08
C ARG A 124 -11.75 -1.33 -6.29
N THR A 125 -10.43 -1.34 -6.55
CA THR A 125 -9.84 -2.11 -7.66
C THR A 125 -10.05 -3.60 -7.47
N LEU A 126 -9.83 -4.13 -6.27
CA LEU A 126 -10.07 -5.53 -5.96
C LEU A 126 -11.55 -5.91 -6.08
N LEU A 127 -12.45 -5.08 -5.55
CA LEU A 127 -13.90 -5.32 -5.63
C LEU A 127 -14.46 -5.31 -7.06
N ALA A 128 -13.79 -4.63 -7.99
CA ALA A 128 -14.15 -4.60 -9.40
C ALA A 128 -13.61 -5.80 -10.21
N ARG A 129 -12.74 -6.62 -9.64
CA ARG A 129 -12.14 -7.76 -10.34
C ARG A 129 -13.07 -8.97 -10.36
N PRO A 130 -13.28 -9.60 -11.53
CA PRO A 130 -14.14 -10.79 -11.65
C PRO A 130 -13.54 -12.06 -11.03
N ASP A 131 -12.23 -12.07 -10.79
CA ASP A 131 -11.48 -13.18 -10.20
C ASP A 131 -11.26 -13.03 -8.68
N VAL A 132 -11.90 -12.04 -8.06
CA VAL A 132 -11.87 -11.77 -6.61
C VAL A 132 -13.27 -11.97 -6.02
N ASP A 133 -13.35 -12.77 -4.96
CA ASP A 133 -14.57 -12.92 -4.16
C ASP A 133 -14.62 -11.75 -3.14
N PRO A 134 -15.58 -10.82 -3.25
CA PRO A 134 -15.66 -9.64 -2.40
C PRO A 134 -15.88 -9.97 -0.91
N ASP A 135 -16.49 -11.12 -0.62
CA ASP A 135 -16.76 -11.58 0.76
C ASP A 135 -15.54 -12.26 1.42
N ARG A 136 -14.43 -12.38 0.66
CA ARG A 136 -13.22 -13.10 1.09
C ARG A 136 -11.95 -12.31 0.88
N ILE A 137 -12.01 -11.00 1.16
CA ILE A 137 -10.84 -10.13 1.15
C ILE A 137 -10.36 -9.93 2.59
N VAL A 138 -9.06 -10.12 2.80
CA VAL A 138 -8.40 -9.91 4.09
C VAL A 138 -7.30 -8.86 3.91
N MET A 139 -7.30 -7.82 4.73
CA MET A 139 -6.17 -6.90 4.84
C MET A 139 -5.10 -7.51 5.74
N PHE A 140 -3.88 -7.62 5.21
CA PHE A 140 -2.72 -8.10 5.95
C PHE A 140 -1.65 -7.01 5.96
N GLY A 141 -1.44 -6.38 7.10
CA GLY A 141 -0.49 -5.27 7.25
C GLY A 141 0.76 -5.68 8.04
N GLN A 142 1.92 -5.26 7.55
CA GLN A 142 3.20 -5.42 8.23
C GLN A 142 3.66 -4.09 8.81
N SER A 143 3.97 -4.01 10.12
CA SER A 143 4.47 -2.78 10.77
C SER A 143 3.55 -1.59 10.52
N LEU A 144 4.00 -0.54 9.80
CA LEU A 144 3.18 0.61 9.40
C LEU A 144 1.89 0.15 8.67
N GLY A 145 2.01 -0.83 7.76
CA GLY A 145 0.87 -1.41 7.08
C GLY A 145 -0.18 -2.02 8.00
N GLY A 146 0.24 -2.52 9.18
CA GLY A 146 -0.67 -3.00 10.22
C GLY A 146 -1.53 -1.87 10.82
N ALA A 147 -0.94 -0.72 11.10
CA ALA A 147 -1.67 0.46 11.57
C ALA A 147 -2.64 0.98 10.49
N ILE A 148 -2.20 1.00 9.24
CA ILE A 148 -3.01 1.38 8.09
C ILE A 148 -4.21 0.42 7.93
N ALA A 149 -3.97 -0.90 8.02
CA ALA A 149 -5.03 -1.90 7.92
C ALA A 149 -6.08 -1.72 9.03
N ILE A 150 -5.66 -1.52 10.28
CA ILE A 150 -6.58 -1.29 11.42
C ILE A 150 -7.43 -0.04 11.17
N TYR A 151 -6.82 1.05 10.74
CA TYR A 151 -7.55 2.28 10.44
C TYR A 151 -8.64 2.04 9.39
N ASN A 152 -8.30 1.38 8.28
CA ASN A 152 -9.22 1.17 7.16
C ASN A 152 -10.39 0.21 7.46
N VAL A 153 -10.24 -0.74 8.39
CA VAL A 153 -11.36 -1.63 8.77
C VAL A 153 -12.27 -1.03 9.85
N THR A 154 -11.91 0.12 10.43
CA THR A 154 -12.68 0.77 11.51
C THR A 154 -13.38 2.05 11.06
N HIS A 155 -13.10 2.55 9.87
CA HIS A 155 -13.66 3.78 9.29
C HIS A 155 -14.28 3.53 7.93
#